data_acd654bd6d0e2a5fb201b428df3b2b06
#
_entry.id   acd654bd6d0e2a5fb201b428df3b2b06
#
_cell.length_a   1.000
_cell.length_b   1.000
_cell.length_c   1.000
_cell.angle_alpha   90.00
_cell.angle_beta   90.00
_cell.angle_gamma   90.00
#
_symmetry.space_group_name_H-M   'P 1'
#
loop_
_entity.id
_entity.type
_entity.pdbx_description
1 polymer ?
#
loop_
_entity_poly.entity_id
_entity_poly.type
_entity_poly.pdbx_seq_one_letter_code
_entity_poly.pdbx_strand_id
1 'polypeptide(L)'
;MYIGQLLKGIYKKKGKGQLSVSDKIDRIVTNRFLALPIFAVVMFLVYALSMGSSIADGGISIGTFLTDWANDVLGGAWLTDGSRAILESWGAAPWLVGLISDGIFAGVGAVLGFVPQMLVLFLMLCLLEDCGYMARIAFIMDRIFRRFGLSGKSFIPMLVGTGCGIPGVMASRTIENERDRRMTVMTTTFIPCGAKMPIIGLIAGALFGGSTWVATSAYFIGIAAIVISGIMLKKTKMFAGDPAPFVMELPAYHVPAWGNVLRGTWERGWSFIKRAGTVIVISSIVIWFLTSFGSVNGKFGMVDDLYEDDSVVTDEYVAVVAERMGIPEDEVEPMDDSILARVAQPVSTIFKPLGFGDWKPTAATVTGLVAKEEVVANFGIMYNFDARAEQAVDEETGELLFDENGEPIMEELEENGDQIWENVAADFDAFSGGHGKLAAYSFMIFNLLCAPCFAAIGAIKREMNSRKWTWFAIGYQCGFAYVISLIVWQLGRLFTGGMNVIGLILALVMLALICWQLFKPYKEAQKLSVS
;
A
#
# COMPACT_ATOMS: atom_id res chain seq x y z
N MET A 1 -2.43 -24.27 -44.95
CA MET A 1 -2.97 -25.36 -45.83
C MET A 1 -1.93 -26.41 -46.14
N TYR A 2 -0.69 -26.10 -46.52
CA TYR A 2 0.39 -27.06 -46.91
C TYR A 2 0.74 -28.09 -45.84
N ILE A 3 0.93 -27.63 -44.55
CA ILE A 3 1.23 -28.51 -43.42
C ILE A 3 0.10 -29.51 -43.16
N GLY A 4 -1.14 -29.07 -43.29
CA GLY A 4 -2.33 -29.94 -43.11
C GLY A 4 -2.47 -31.02 -44.19
N GLN A 5 -1.96 -30.77 -45.43
CA GLN A 5 -1.91 -31.77 -46.51
C GLN A 5 -0.81 -32.79 -46.33
N LEU A 6 0.37 -32.35 -45.85
CA LEU A 6 1.50 -33.23 -45.54
C LEU A 6 1.22 -34.18 -44.38
N LEU A 7 0.45 -33.72 -43.38
CA LEU A 7 0.07 -34.54 -42.23
C LEU A 7 -1.15 -35.46 -42.48
N LYS A 8 -1.82 -35.32 -43.60
CA LYS A 8 -3.00 -36.11 -44.00
C LYS A 8 -2.59 -37.53 -44.41
N GLY A 9 -2.39 -38.40 -43.47
CA GLY A 9 -1.98 -39.79 -43.63
C GLY A 9 -0.93 -40.28 -42.65
N ILE A 10 -0.18 -39.36 -42.10
CA ILE A 10 0.89 -39.66 -41.12
C ILE A 10 0.32 -39.52 -39.67
N TYR A 11 -0.63 -38.61 -39.44
CA TYR A 11 -1.20 -38.35 -38.14
C TYR A 11 -2.62 -38.93 -38.00
N LYS A 12 -2.74 -40.11 -37.38
CA LYS A 12 -4.04 -40.63 -36.89
C LYS A 12 -4.24 -40.18 -35.46
N LYS A 13 -5.15 -39.23 -35.24
CA LYS A 13 -5.59 -38.79 -33.92
C LYS A 13 -6.25 -39.97 -33.18
N LYS A 14 -5.48 -40.67 -32.32
CA LYS A 14 -6.01 -41.69 -31.40
C LYS A 14 -6.87 -40.96 -30.38
N GLY A 15 -8.20 -41.10 -30.44
CA GLY A 15 -9.11 -40.57 -29.44
C GLY A 15 -10.03 -39.45 -29.93
N LYS A 16 -10.66 -39.63 -31.10
CA LYS A 16 -11.86 -38.82 -31.44
C LYS A 16 -12.96 -39.12 -30.42
N GLY A 17 -13.17 -38.22 -29.44
CA GLY A 17 -14.33 -38.23 -28.58
C GLY A 17 -14.09 -38.38 -27.06
N GLN A 18 -12.88 -38.64 -26.58
CA GLN A 18 -12.62 -38.62 -25.14
C GLN A 18 -12.14 -37.23 -24.71
N LEU A 19 -12.95 -36.56 -23.88
CA LEU A 19 -12.55 -35.34 -23.20
C LEU A 19 -11.32 -35.61 -22.33
N SER A 20 -10.28 -34.83 -22.48
CA SER A 20 -9.12 -34.91 -21.59
C SER A 20 -9.55 -34.58 -20.16
N VAL A 21 -8.76 -35.01 -19.16
CA VAL A 21 -9.02 -34.63 -17.76
C VAL A 21 -9.05 -33.10 -17.61
N SER A 22 -8.18 -32.39 -18.35
CA SER A 22 -8.16 -30.93 -18.40
C SER A 22 -9.49 -30.36 -18.92
N ASP A 23 -10.07 -30.93 -20.00
CA ASP A 23 -11.34 -30.46 -20.55
C ASP A 23 -12.51 -30.66 -19.57
N LYS A 24 -12.46 -31.73 -18.77
CA LYS A 24 -13.48 -31.97 -17.72
C LYS A 24 -13.40 -30.94 -16.60
N ILE A 25 -12.20 -30.63 -16.15
CA ILE A 25 -11.94 -29.59 -15.12
C ILE A 25 -12.34 -28.22 -15.69
N ASP A 26 -11.94 -27.91 -16.91
CA ASP A 26 -12.24 -26.64 -17.56
C ASP A 26 -13.76 -26.41 -17.71
N ARG A 27 -14.53 -27.46 -17.94
CA ARG A 27 -15.99 -27.35 -18.00
C ARG A 27 -16.62 -26.85 -16.70
N ILE A 28 -16.00 -27.11 -15.56
CA ILE A 28 -16.44 -26.62 -14.25
C ILE A 28 -15.83 -25.24 -13.98
N VAL A 29 -14.52 -25.11 -14.09
CA VAL A 29 -13.75 -23.92 -13.72
C VAL A 29 -14.04 -22.73 -14.63
N THR A 30 -14.29 -22.97 -15.94
CA THR A 30 -14.62 -21.90 -16.89
C THR A 30 -16.13 -21.69 -17.09
N ASN A 31 -16.96 -22.35 -16.29
CA ASN A 31 -18.41 -22.18 -16.36
C ASN A 31 -18.80 -20.74 -16.04
N ARG A 32 -19.73 -20.18 -16.83
CA ARG A 32 -20.15 -18.78 -16.75
C ARG A 32 -20.60 -18.33 -15.35
N PHE A 33 -21.20 -19.21 -14.57
CA PHE A 33 -21.72 -18.90 -13.24
C PHE A 33 -20.79 -19.36 -12.10
N LEU A 34 -20.11 -20.49 -12.28
CA LEU A 34 -19.24 -21.07 -11.25
C LEU A 34 -17.83 -20.49 -11.23
N ALA A 35 -17.36 -19.93 -12.35
CA ALA A 35 -16.01 -19.43 -12.50
C ALA A 35 -15.64 -18.35 -11.47
N LEU A 36 -16.52 -17.34 -11.29
CA LEU A 36 -16.29 -16.25 -10.34
C LEU A 36 -16.31 -16.71 -8.88
N PRO A 37 -17.30 -17.50 -8.40
CA PRO A 37 -17.25 -18.08 -7.06
C PRO A 37 -16.03 -18.96 -6.81
N ILE A 38 -15.67 -19.85 -7.75
CA ILE A 38 -14.47 -20.71 -7.60
C ILE A 38 -13.22 -19.83 -7.49
N PHE A 39 -13.12 -18.83 -8.35
CA PHE A 39 -12.03 -17.87 -8.30
C PHE A 39 -11.97 -17.13 -6.96
N ALA A 40 -13.09 -16.66 -6.45
CA ALA A 40 -13.16 -15.97 -5.16
C ALA A 40 -12.69 -16.89 -4.01
N VAL A 41 -13.10 -18.16 -4.01
CA VAL A 41 -12.66 -19.14 -3.02
C VAL A 41 -11.16 -19.43 -3.12
N VAL A 42 -10.63 -19.63 -4.33
CA VAL A 42 -9.19 -19.88 -4.52
C VAL A 42 -8.36 -18.68 -4.05
N MET A 43 -8.78 -17.46 -4.40
CA MET A 43 -8.07 -16.25 -3.96
C MET A 43 -8.22 -16.02 -2.46
N PHE A 44 -9.39 -16.29 -1.90
CA PHE A 44 -9.59 -16.24 -0.45
C PHE A 44 -8.61 -17.19 0.27
N LEU A 45 -8.45 -18.42 -0.20
CA LEU A 45 -7.48 -19.37 0.38
C LEU A 45 -6.03 -18.87 0.25
N VAL A 46 -5.64 -18.31 -0.90
CA VAL A 46 -4.30 -17.74 -1.09
C VAL A 46 -4.04 -16.63 -0.09
N TYR A 47 -4.97 -15.68 0.05
CA TYR A 47 -4.79 -14.56 0.98
C TYR A 47 -4.93 -14.98 2.44
N ALA A 48 -5.85 -15.90 2.76
CA ALA A 48 -6.00 -16.41 4.11
C ALA A 48 -4.74 -17.12 4.60
N LEU A 49 -4.04 -17.88 3.73
CA LEU A 49 -2.79 -18.55 4.06
C LEU A 49 -1.58 -17.60 4.12
N SER A 50 -1.59 -16.52 3.32
CA SER A 50 -0.45 -15.60 3.26
C SER A 50 -0.56 -14.38 4.18
N MET A 51 -1.77 -13.84 4.39
CA MET A 51 -2.02 -12.56 5.05
C MET A 51 -3.22 -12.59 6.01
N GLY A 52 -3.77 -13.76 6.32
CA GLY A 52 -4.88 -13.92 7.26
C GLY A 52 -4.42 -13.77 8.71
N SER A 53 -5.32 -14.05 9.67
CA SER A 53 -4.96 -14.11 11.08
C SER A 53 -3.90 -15.18 11.33
N SER A 54 -2.95 -14.90 12.22
CA SER A 54 -1.84 -15.78 12.58
C SER A 54 -2.33 -17.14 13.09
N ILE A 55 -1.53 -18.18 12.87
CA ILE A 55 -1.79 -19.50 13.45
C ILE A 55 -1.73 -19.43 14.99
N ALA A 56 -0.88 -18.55 15.53
CA ALA A 56 -0.76 -18.32 16.97
C ALA A 56 -2.08 -17.83 17.58
N ASP A 57 -2.85 -17.00 16.84
CA ASP A 57 -4.14 -16.44 17.25
C ASP A 57 -5.34 -17.31 16.84
N GLY A 58 -5.09 -18.57 16.52
CA GLY A 58 -6.13 -19.51 16.06
C GLY A 58 -6.58 -19.34 14.62
N GLY A 59 -5.87 -18.55 13.82
CA GLY A 59 -6.08 -18.37 12.38
C GLY A 59 -5.43 -19.48 11.55
N ILE A 60 -5.33 -19.26 10.23
CA ILE A 60 -4.77 -20.24 9.27
C ILE A 60 -3.56 -19.70 8.50
N SER A 61 -3.11 -18.48 8.79
CA SER A 61 -2.01 -17.86 8.05
C SER A 61 -0.66 -18.32 8.53
N ILE A 62 0.07 -19.01 7.64
CA ILE A 62 1.48 -19.33 7.82
C ILE A 62 2.35 -18.09 7.58
N GLY A 63 1.93 -17.24 6.63
CA GLY A 63 2.67 -16.04 6.27
C GLY A 63 2.76 -15.06 7.44
N THR A 64 1.63 -14.75 8.07
CA THR A 64 1.55 -13.86 9.23
C THR A 64 2.31 -14.43 10.42
N PHE A 65 2.11 -15.70 10.75
CA PHE A 65 2.87 -16.35 11.83
C PHE A 65 4.40 -16.22 11.68
N LEU A 66 4.91 -16.45 10.46
CA LEU A 66 6.34 -16.31 10.21
C LEU A 66 6.81 -14.85 10.22
N THR A 67 5.93 -13.92 9.85
CA THR A 67 6.20 -12.48 9.88
C THR A 67 6.25 -11.98 11.32
N ASP A 68 5.28 -12.35 12.16
CA ASP A 68 5.26 -11.99 13.58
C ASP A 68 6.51 -12.52 14.27
N TRP A 69 6.83 -13.81 14.08
CA TRP A 69 8.08 -14.36 14.59
C TRP A 69 9.34 -13.62 14.10
N ALA A 70 9.38 -13.23 12.83
CA ALA A 70 10.54 -12.51 12.28
C ALA A 70 10.63 -11.06 12.82
N ASN A 71 9.50 -10.39 13.01
CA ASN A 71 9.46 -9.06 13.61
C ASN A 71 9.90 -9.10 15.08
N ASP A 72 9.31 -9.99 15.88
CA ASP A 72 9.57 -10.04 17.32
C ASP A 72 10.99 -10.53 17.61
N VAL A 73 11.42 -11.63 16.98
CA VAL A 73 12.72 -12.27 17.30
C VAL A 73 13.86 -11.66 16.52
N LEU A 74 13.74 -11.49 15.18
CA LEU A 74 14.85 -11.00 14.37
C LEU A 74 14.91 -9.47 14.36
N GLY A 75 13.79 -8.80 14.15
CA GLY A 75 13.70 -7.35 14.06
C GLY A 75 13.85 -6.68 15.42
N GLY A 76 12.99 -7.01 16.38
CA GLY A 76 12.96 -6.44 17.72
C GLY A 76 14.14 -6.94 18.56
N ALA A 77 14.02 -8.15 19.13
CA ALA A 77 14.93 -8.64 20.15
C ALA A 77 16.39 -8.73 19.71
N TRP A 78 16.69 -9.15 18.47
CA TRP A 78 18.09 -9.33 18.05
C TRP A 78 18.69 -8.09 17.39
N LEU A 79 18.00 -7.49 16.41
CA LEU A 79 18.58 -6.37 15.66
C LEU A 79 18.46 -5.06 16.42
N THR A 80 17.28 -4.69 16.87
CA THR A 80 17.07 -3.39 17.52
C THR A 80 17.54 -3.40 18.97
N ASP A 81 16.97 -4.22 19.83
CA ASP A 81 17.27 -4.24 21.25
C ASP A 81 18.68 -4.79 21.54
N GLY A 82 19.06 -5.87 20.85
CA GLY A 82 20.38 -6.45 20.98
C GLY A 82 21.49 -5.49 20.57
N SER A 83 21.29 -4.73 19.48
CA SER A 83 22.28 -3.72 19.05
C SER A 83 22.35 -2.53 20.02
N ARG A 84 21.21 -2.09 20.53
CA ARG A 84 21.10 -1.01 21.52
C ARG A 84 21.88 -1.40 22.79
N ALA A 85 21.59 -2.56 23.37
CA ALA A 85 22.26 -3.05 24.57
C ALA A 85 23.78 -3.18 24.38
N ILE A 86 24.24 -3.66 23.22
CA ILE A 86 25.69 -3.76 22.93
C ILE A 86 26.33 -2.37 22.83
N LEU A 87 25.73 -1.44 22.11
CA LEU A 87 26.26 -0.09 21.93
C LEU A 87 26.29 0.71 23.23
N GLU A 88 25.25 0.60 24.05
CA GLU A 88 25.17 1.19 25.38
C GLU A 88 26.24 0.61 26.32
N SER A 89 26.48 -0.71 26.29
CA SER A 89 27.53 -1.35 27.07
C SER A 89 28.93 -0.88 26.67
N TRP A 90 29.12 -0.42 25.45
CA TRP A 90 30.38 0.17 24.96
C TRP A 90 30.50 1.66 25.26
N GLY A 91 29.47 2.29 25.85
CA GLY A 91 29.44 3.71 26.14
C GLY A 91 29.35 4.58 24.88
N ALA A 92 28.68 4.10 23.83
CA ALA A 92 28.48 4.86 22.61
C ALA A 92 27.63 6.11 22.88
N ALA A 93 27.84 7.16 22.10
CA ALA A 93 27.05 8.38 22.22
C ALA A 93 25.56 8.11 21.86
N PRO A 94 24.57 8.73 22.55
CA PRO A 94 23.14 8.45 22.34
C PRO A 94 22.70 8.57 20.88
N TRP A 95 23.14 9.61 20.17
CA TRP A 95 22.84 9.79 18.75
C TRP A 95 23.32 8.64 17.86
N LEU A 96 24.46 8.00 18.23
CA LEU A 96 25.01 6.88 17.47
C LEU A 96 24.22 5.59 17.76
N VAL A 97 23.78 5.41 19.00
CA VAL A 97 22.89 4.31 19.39
C VAL A 97 21.59 4.41 18.58
N GLY A 98 20.92 5.56 18.59
CA GLY A 98 19.70 5.79 17.81
C GLY A 98 19.90 5.58 16.30
N LEU A 99 20.98 6.12 15.72
CA LEU A 99 21.26 5.93 14.28
C LEU A 99 21.39 4.44 13.91
N ILE A 100 22.08 3.67 14.73
CA ILE A 100 22.35 2.25 14.43
C ILE A 100 21.12 1.40 14.73
N SER A 101 20.51 1.56 15.91
CA SER A 101 19.36 0.74 16.33
C SER A 101 18.08 1.15 15.59
N ASP A 102 17.71 2.41 15.66
CA ASP A 102 16.42 2.89 15.17
C ASP A 102 16.47 3.31 13.68
N GLY A 103 17.63 3.79 13.20
CA GLY A 103 17.80 4.15 11.80
C GLY A 103 18.14 2.95 10.91
N ILE A 104 19.16 2.17 11.25
CA ILE A 104 19.67 1.09 10.37
C ILE A 104 18.97 -0.24 10.69
N PHE A 105 19.04 -0.71 11.93
CA PHE A 105 18.56 -2.04 12.28
C PHE A 105 17.03 -2.14 12.30
N ALA A 106 16.32 -1.11 12.74
CA ALA A 106 14.88 -1.07 12.60
C ALA A 106 14.44 -1.13 11.12
N GLY A 107 15.12 -0.38 10.23
CA GLY A 107 14.87 -0.47 8.79
C GLY A 107 15.18 -1.84 8.19
N VAL A 108 16.24 -2.50 8.63
CA VAL A 108 16.56 -3.88 8.21
C VAL A 108 15.53 -4.86 8.77
N GLY A 109 15.15 -4.71 10.04
CA GLY A 109 14.13 -5.51 10.71
C GLY A 109 12.78 -5.45 9.99
N ALA A 110 12.31 -4.25 9.66
CA ALA A 110 11.07 -4.06 8.90
C ALA A 110 11.09 -4.77 7.54
N VAL A 111 12.24 -4.77 6.82
CA VAL A 111 12.37 -5.53 5.57
C VAL A 111 12.32 -7.03 5.82
N LEU A 112 13.08 -7.52 6.80
CA LEU A 112 13.16 -8.96 7.11
C LEU A 112 11.84 -9.48 7.66
N GLY A 113 11.14 -8.71 8.47
CA GLY A 113 9.83 -9.04 9.00
C GLY A 113 8.78 -9.25 7.92
N PHE A 114 8.77 -8.41 6.89
CA PHE A 114 7.78 -8.51 5.81
C PHE A 114 8.08 -9.62 4.77
N VAL A 115 9.34 -10.08 4.68
CA VAL A 115 9.77 -11.07 3.70
C VAL A 115 9.05 -12.42 3.82
N PRO A 116 8.83 -13.03 5.00
CA PRO A 116 8.18 -14.33 5.11
C PRO A 116 6.77 -14.34 4.51
N GLN A 117 5.96 -13.36 4.84
CA GLN A 117 4.60 -13.20 4.32
C GLN A 117 4.59 -13.10 2.79
N MET A 118 5.54 -12.32 2.24
CA MET A 118 5.69 -12.17 0.79
C MET A 118 6.16 -13.46 0.11
N LEU A 119 7.03 -14.24 0.75
CA LEU A 119 7.47 -15.53 0.21
C LEU A 119 6.32 -16.54 0.15
N VAL A 120 5.47 -16.60 1.18
CA VAL A 120 4.28 -17.46 1.17
C VAL A 120 3.32 -17.03 0.05
N LEU A 121 3.09 -15.73 -0.11
CA LEU A 121 2.27 -15.20 -1.20
C LEU A 121 2.85 -15.58 -2.58
N PHE A 122 4.15 -15.39 -2.79
CA PHE A 122 4.80 -15.75 -4.07
C PHE A 122 4.75 -17.25 -4.31
N LEU A 123 4.88 -18.08 -3.28
CA LEU A 123 4.74 -19.53 -3.36
C LEU A 123 3.35 -19.91 -3.88
N MET A 124 2.30 -19.36 -3.30
CA MET A 124 0.92 -19.61 -3.71
C MET A 124 0.65 -19.14 -5.15
N LEU A 125 1.13 -17.95 -5.50
CA LEU A 125 0.97 -17.42 -6.85
C LEU A 125 1.76 -18.25 -7.89
N CYS A 126 2.99 -18.68 -7.59
CA CYS A 126 3.77 -19.56 -8.48
C CYS A 126 3.08 -20.92 -8.65
N LEU A 127 2.46 -21.44 -7.59
CA LEU A 127 1.65 -22.66 -7.65
C LEU A 127 0.48 -22.53 -8.62
N LEU A 128 -0.30 -21.44 -8.52
CA LEU A 128 -1.42 -21.17 -9.41
C LEU A 128 -1.00 -20.89 -10.85
N GLU A 129 0.18 -20.30 -11.04
CA GLU A 129 0.76 -20.04 -12.35
C GLU A 129 1.21 -21.34 -13.02
N ASP A 130 1.97 -22.16 -12.30
CA ASP A 130 2.55 -23.41 -12.81
C ASP A 130 1.46 -24.46 -13.10
N CYS A 131 0.40 -24.56 -12.30
CA CYS A 131 -0.72 -25.48 -12.60
C CYS A 131 -1.58 -25.04 -13.80
N GLY A 132 -1.38 -23.81 -14.32
CA GLY A 132 -2.12 -23.26 -15.46
C GLY A 132 -3.48 -22.64 -15.11
N TYR A 133 -3.79 -22.43 -13.82
CA TYR A 133 -5.06 -21.83 -13.39
C TYR A 133 -5.17 -20.35 -13.79
N MET A 134 -4.08 -19.60 -13.73
CA MET A 134 -4.05 -18.16 -14.05
C MET A 134 -4.49 -17.86 -15.50
N ALA A 135 -4.16 -18.76 -16.45
CA ALA A 135 -4.57 -18.62 -17.85
C ALA A 135 -6.11 -18.68 -18.01
N ARG A 136 -6.77 -19.53 -17.23
CA ARG A 136 -8.23 -19.68 -17.26
C ARG A 136 -8.96 -18.49 -16.69
N ILE A 137 -8.43 -17.97 -15.60
CA ILE A 137 -8.98 -16.74 -15.00
C ILE A 137 -8.89 -15.58 -15.99
N ALA A 138 -7.74 -15.41 -16.65
CA ALA A 138 -7.58 -14.37 -17.67
C ALA A 138 -8.60 -14.52 -18.80
N PHE A 139 -8.87 -15.76 -19.24
CA PHE A 139 -9.89 -16.05 -20.25
C PHE A 139 -11.31 -15.68 -19.81
N ILE A 140 -11.66 -16.00 -18.57
CA ILE A 140 -13.00 -15.69 -18.02
C ILE A 140 -13.17 -14.18 -17.90
N MET A 141 -12.15 -13.50 -17.38
CA MET A 141 -12.19 -12.06 -17.11
C MET A 141 -12.07 -11.22 -18.38
N ASP A 142 -11.55 -11.75 -19.49
CA ASP A 142 -11.42 -11.04 -20.76
C ASP A 142 -12.80 -10.48 -21.23
N ARG A 143 -13.86 -11.26 -21.07
CA ARG A 143 -15.21 -10.83 -21.43
C ARG A 143 -15.68 -9.61 -20.64
N ILE A 144 -15.31 -9.52 -19.37
CA ILE A 144 -15.68 -8.40 -18.47
C ILE A 144 -14.80 -7.19 -18.79
N PHE A 145 -13.49 -7.37 -18.85
CA PHE A 145 -12.53 -6.29 -19.05
C PHE A 145 -12.63 -5.63 -20.43
N ARG A 146 -12.96 -6.39 -21.47
CA ARG A 146 -13.22 -5.83 -22.81
C ARG A 146 -14.35 -4.81 -22.85
N ARG A 147 -15.37 -4.97 -22.01
CA ARG A 147 -16.46 -3.97 -21.91
C ARG A 147 -15.94 -2.62 -21.41
N PHE A 148 -14.90 -2.63 -20.58
CA PHE A 148 -14.26 -1.43 -20.06
C PHE A 148 -13.07 -0.99 -20.92
N GLY A 149 -12.81 -1.69 -22.02
CA GLY A 149 -11.74 -1.34 -22.96
C GLY A 149 -10.35 -1.80 -22.53
N LEU A 150 -10.25 -2.62 -21.50
CA LEU A 150 -9.03 -3.27 -21.06
C LEU A 150 -8.89 -4.65 -21.68
N SER A 151 -7.67 -5.10 -21.90
CA SER A 151 -7.39 -6.48 -22.32
C SER A 151 -7.66 -7.44 -21.16
N GLY A 152 -8.18 -8.63 -21.42
CA GLY A 152 -8.32 -9.66 -20.39
C GLY A 152 -6.99 -10.06 -19.73
N LYS A 153 -5.89 -9.95 -20.45
CA LYS A 153 -4.53 -10.14 -19.89
C LYS A 153 -4.20 -9.11 -18.80
N SER A 154 -4.84 -7.93 -18.79
CA SER A 154 -4.65 -6.88 -17.77
C SER A 154 -5.17 -7.28 -16.40
N PHE A 155 -6.08 -8.25 -16.34
CA PHE A 155 -6.61 -8.74 -15.07
C PHE A 155 -5.55 -9.46 -14.21
N ILE A 156 -4.64 -10.22 -14.84
CA ILE A 156 -3.58 -10.95 -14.10
C ILE A 156 -2.69 -9.98 -13.30
N PRO A 157 -2.12 -8.92 -13.89
CA PRO A 157 -1.41 -7.89 -13.15
C PRO A 157 -2.20 -7.27 -12.00
N MET A 158 -3.46 -6.97 -12.22
CA MET A 158 -4.32 -6.36 -11.20
C MET A 158 -4.59 -7.33 -10.04
N LEU A 159 -4.85 -8.59 -10.36
CA LEU A 159 -5.04 -9.63 -9.37
C LEU A 159 -3.80 -9.85 -8.51
N VAL A 160 -2.63 -10.04 -9.13
CA VAL A 160 -1.36 -10.18 -8.41
C VAL A 160 -1.06 -8.92 -7.60
N GLY A 161 -1.49 -7.75 -8.10
CA GLY A 161 -1.37 -6.46 -7.45
C GLY A 161 -2.13 -6.32 -6.13
N THR A 162 -3.20 -7.12 -5.90
CA THR A 162 -3.91 -7.13 -4.61
C THR A 162 -3.03 -7.67 -3.48
N GLY A 163 -2.13 -8.58 -3.77
CA GLY A 163 -1.12 -9.01 -2.80
C GLY A 163 0.03 -8.00 -2.69
N CYS A 164 0.69 -7.74 -3.82
CA CYS A 164 1.80 -6.78 -3.88
C CYS A 164 1.87 -6.09 -5.25
N GLY A 165 2.04 -4.77 -5.23
CA GLY A 165 2.14 -3.97 -6.46
C GLY A 165 3.34 -4.30 -7.34
N ILE A 166 4.47 -4.75 -6.75
CA ILE A 166 5.70 -5.07 -7.49
C ILE A 166 5.49 -6.21 -8.49
N PRO A 167 5.13 -7.44 -8.04
CA PRO A 167 4.87 -8.55 -8.96
C PRO A 167 3.65 -8.26 -9.83
N GLY A 168 2.65 -7.51 -9.34
CA GLY A 168 1.51 -7.07 -10.13
C GLY A 168 1.96 -6.29 -11.37
N VAL A 169 2.78 -5.27 -11.20
CA VAL A 169 3.34 -4.49 -12.32
C VAL A 169 4.21 -5.36 -13.22
N MET A 170 5.04 -6.24 -12.65
CA MET A 170 5.91 -7.14 -13.43
C MET A 170 5.12 -8.15 -14.27
N ALA A 171 3.96 -8.61 -13.81
CA ALA A 171 3.09 -9.50 -14.54
C ALA A 171 2.54 -8.89 -15.85
N SER A 172 2.58 -7.56 -15.98
CA SER A 172 2.17 -6.85 -17.21
C SER A 172 3.01 -7.22 -18.45
N ARG A 173 4.17 -7.88 -18.27
CA ARG A 173 5.00 -8.40 -19.37
C ARG A 173 4.28 -9.40 -20.26
N THR A 174 3.27 -10.07 -19.74
CA THR A 174 2.44 -11.02 -20.51
C THR A 174 1.55 -10.32 -21.54
N ILE A 175 1.45 -8.98 -21.50
CA ILE A 175 0.66 -8.17 -22.41
C ILE A 175 1.52 -7.75 -23.59
N GLU A 176 1.20 -8.24 -24.78
CA GLU A 176 1.97 -8.01 -26.02
C GLU A 176 1.79 -6.57 -26.54
N ASN A 177 0.57 -6.03 -26.43
CA ASN A 177 0.28 -4.68 -26.90
C ASN A 177 0.87 -3.65 -25.91
N GLU A 178 1.79 -2.84 -26.38
CA GLU A 178 2.51 -1.87 -25.56
C GLU A 178 1.57 -0.81 -24.94
N ARG A 179 0.50 -0.40 -25.64
CA ARG A 179 -0.49 0.56 -25.13
C ARG A 179 -1.28 -0.04 -23.97
N ASP A 180 -1.81 -1.25 -24.15
CA ASP A 180 -2.53 -1.98 -23.11
C ASP A 180 -1.63 -2.28 -21.91
N ARG A 181 -0.36 -2.64 -22.15
CA ARG A 181 0.62 -2.86 -21.10
C ARG A 181 0.88 -1.60 -20.29
N ARG A 182 1.14 -0.47 -20.94
CA ARG A 182 1.37 0.82 -20.26
C ARG A 182 0.15 1.24 -19.44
N MET A 183 -1.05 1.12 -20.00
CA MET A 183 -2.30 1.43 -19.30
C MET A 183 -2.47 0.52 -18.07
N THR A 184 -2.22 -0.77 -18.22
CA THR A 184 -2.27 -1.74 -17.11
C THR A 184 -1.28 -1.39 -16.02
N VAL A 185 -0.02 -1.08 -16.36
CA VAL A 185 1.01 -0.65 -15.39
C VAL A 185 0.57 0.58 -14.60
N MET A 186 -0.09 1.54 -15.25
CA MET A 186 -0.58 2.77 -14.60
C MET A 186 -1.75 2.53 -13.65
N THR A 187 -2.57 1.52 -13.89
CA THR A 187 -3.82 1.29 -13.15
C THR A 187 -3.73 0.16 -12.13
N THR A 188 -2.77 -0.77 -12.28
CA THR A 188 -2.63 -1.95 -11.41
C THR A 188 -2.46 -1.58 -9.94
N THR A 189 -1.77 -0.49 -9.65
CA THR A 189 -1.45 -0.09 -8.26
C THR A 189 -2.59 0.66 -7.56
N PHE A 190 -3.72 0.91 -8.21
CA PHE A 190 -4.90 1.48 -7.56
C PHE A 190 -5.61 0.48 -6.65
N ILE A 191 -5.45 -0.82 -6.92
CA ILE A 191 -6.01 -1.83 -6.04
C ILE A 191 -5.25 -1.84 -4.71
N PRO A 192 -5.91 -2.00 -3.56
CA PRO A 192 -5.25 -2.18 -2.29
C PRO A 192 -4.33 -3.40 -2.31
N CYS A 193 -3.09 -3.23 -1.88
CA CYS A 193 -2.15 -4.34 -1.63
C CYS A 193 -1.98 -4.54 -0.12
N GLY A 194 -1.31 -5.61 0.29
CA GLY A 194 -1.05 -5.91 1.70
C GLY A 194 -0.48 -4.74 2.49
N ALA A 195 0.50 -4.03 1.91
CA ALA A 195 1.13 -2.84 2.47
C ALA A 195 0.18 -1.64 2.72
N LYS A 196 -0.98 -1.62 2.07
CA LYS A 196 -2.00 -0.58 2.28
C LYS A 196 -3.05 -0.97 3.32
N MET A 197 -3.08 -2.25 3.74
CA MET A 197 -4.05 -2.74 4.71
C MET A 197 -3.92 -2.09 6.08
N PRO A 198 -2.71 -1.87 6.64
CA PRO A 198 -2.54 -1.18 7.90
C PRO A 198 -3.15 0.23 7.89
N ILE A 199 -3.00 1.00 6.79
CA ILE A 199 -3.62 2.34 6.66
C ILE A 199 -5.14 2.25 6.73
N ILE A 200 -5.72 1.26 6.03
CA ILE A 200 -7.17 1.03 6.05
C ILE A 200 -7.62 0.63 7.44
N GLY A 201 -6.85 -0.24 8.12
CA GLY A 201 -7.10 -0.69 9.49
C GLY A 201 -7.05 0.46 10.49
N LEU A 202 -6.00 1.27 10.46
CA LEU A 202 -5.84 2.45 11.32
C LEU A 202 -7.02 3.40 11.20
N ILE A 203 -7.38 3.79 9.97
CA ILE A 203 -8.49 4.74 9.76
C ILE A 203 -9.84 4.12 10.13
N ALA A 204 -10.05 2.83 9.81
CA ALA A 204 -11.28 2.13 10.19
C ALA A 204 -11.41 1.96 11.72
N GLY A 205 -10.30 1.68 12.40
CA GLY A 205 -10.24 1.58 13.87
C GLY A 205 -10.45 2.93 14.53
N ALA A 206 -9.52 3.85 14.32
CA ALA A 206 -9.45 5.12 15.02
C ALA A 206 -10.72 6.00 14.88
N LEU A 207 -11.27 6.13 13.67
CA LEU A 207 -12.35 7.07 13.41
C LEU A 207 -13.73 6.43 13.19
N PHE A 208 -13.76 5.12 12.86
CA PHE A 208 -15.00 4.44 12.49
C PHE A 208 -15.31 3.23 13.38
N GLY A 209 -14.61 3.10 14.54
CA GLY A 209 -14.85 2.04 15.52
C GLY A 209 -14.75 0.63 14.96
N GLY A 210 -13.72 0.36 14.13
CA GLY A 210 -13.49 -0.96 13.54
C GLY A 210 -14.47 -1.35 12.43
N SER A 211 -15.14 -0.38 11.81
CA SER A 211 -16.18 -0.65 10.82
C SER A 211 -15.67 -1.39 9.58
N THR A 212 -16.10 -2.63 9.40
CA THR A 212 -15.81 -3.46 8.22
C THR A 212 -16.24 -2.82 6.89
N TRP A 213 -17.26 -1.93 6.93
CA TRP A 213 -17.72 -1.21 5.75
C TRP A 213 -16.67 -0.26 5.18
N VAL A 214 -15.88 0.38 6.03
CA VAL A 214 -14.80 1.29 5.61
C VAL A 214 -13.73 0.49 4.88
N ALA A 215 -13.27 -0.61 5.45
CA ALA A 215 -12.29 -1.50 4.83
C ALA A 215 -12.80 -2.06 3.49
N THR A 216 -14.05 -2.52 3.45
CA THR A 216 -14.68 -3.02 2.22
C THR A 216 -14.80 -1.93 1.15
N SER A 217 -15.16 -0.69 1.54
CA SER A 217 -15.28 0.44 0.62
C SER A 217 -13.98 0.79 -0.06
N ALA A 218 -12.84 0.65 0.62
CA ALA A 218 -11.52 0.90 0.08
C ALA A 218 -11.21 0.00 -1.13
N TYR A 219 -11.57 -1.28 -1.07
CA TYR A 219 -11.44 -2.20 -2.22
C TYR A 219 -12.35 -1.81 -3.38
N PHE A 220 -13.60 -1.46 -3.11
CA PHE A 220 -14.53 -1.02 -4.16
C PHE A 220 -14.06 0.29 -4.82
N ILE A 221 -13.50 1.22 -4.05
CA ILE A 221 -12.90 2.45 -4.59
C ILE A 221 -11.71 2.12 -5.49
N GLY A 222 -10.83 1.21 -5.07
CA GLY A 222 -9.71 0.76 -5.89
C GLY A 222 -10.16 0.15 -7.23
N ILE A 223 -11.15 -0.72 -7.20
CA ILE A 223 -11.73 -1.33 -8.41
C ILE A 223 -12.40 -0.26 -9.29
N ALA A 224 -13.19 0.63 -8.71
CA ALA A 224 -13.82 1.74 -9.43
C ALA A 224 -12.78 2.66 -10.08
N ALA A 225 -11.70 2.97 -9.35
CA ALA A 225 -10.59 3.77 -9.86
C ALA A 225 -9.92 3.12 -11.09
N ILE A 226 -9.70 1.80 -11.06
CA ILE A 226 -9.17 1.05 -12.21
C ILE A 226 -10.09 1.16 -13.42
N VAL A 227 -11.38 0.94 -13.22
CA VAL A 227 -12.38 0.98 -14.30
C VAL A 227 -12.51 2.38 -14.88
N ILE A 228 -12.68 3.39 -14.03
CA ILE A 228 -12.81 4.80 -14.43
C ILE A 228 -11.55 5.25 -15.17
N SER A 229 -10.38 4.99 -14.58
CA SER A 229 -9.09 5.34 -15.16
C SER A 229 -8.84 4.61 -16.49
N GLY A 230 -9.16 3.32 -16.57
CA GLY A 230 -9.06 2.54 -17.81
C GLY A 230 -9.91 3.12 -18.95
N ILE A 231 -11.17 3.46 -18.67
CA ILE A 231 -12.07 4.10 -19.66
C ILE A 231 -11.55 5.49 -20.06
N MET A 232 -11.11 6.29 -19.09
CA MET A 232 -10.58 7.64 -19.34
C MET A 232 -9.34 7.61 -20.22
N LEU A 233 -8.36 6.77 -19.87
CA LEU A 233 -7.11 6.64 -20.61
C LEU A 233 -7.35 6.14 -22.03
N LYS A 234 -8.21 5.14 -22.21
CA LYS A 234 -8.54 4.60 -23.53
C LYS A 234 -9.14 5.63 -24.48
N LYS A 235 -9.88 6.60 -23.95
CA LYS A 235 -10.47 7.69 -24.75
C LYS A 235 -9.49 8.81 -25.09
N THR A 236 -8.26 8.75 -24.58
CA THR A 236 -7.19 9.68 -24.96
C THR A 236 -6.52 9.23 -26.25
N LYS A 237 -6.01 10.18 -27.05
CA LYS A 237 -5.29 9.89 -28.30
C LYS A 237 -4.08 8.97 -28.10
N MET A 238 -3.46 8.99 -26.91
CA MET A 238 -2.26 8.21 -26.59
C MET A 238 -2.53 6.71 -26.45
N PHE A 239 -3.73 6.34 -25.98
CA PHE A 239 -4.13 4.96 -25.71
C PHE A 239 -5.31 4.48 -26.58
N ALA A 240 -5.80 5.32 -27.50
CA ALA A 240 -6.87 4.97 -28.41
C ALA A 240 -6.46 3.79 -29.31
N GLY A 241 -7.36 2.83 -29.49
CA GLY A 241 -7.17 1.64 -30.31
C GLY A 241 -8.01 0.47 -29.79
N ASP A 242 -8.25 -0.53 -30.62
CA ASP A 242 -8.93 -1.73 -30.18
C ASP A 242 -8.04 -2.54 -29.26
N PRO A 243 -8.59 -3.14 -28.17
CA PRO A 243 -7.83 -4.04 -27.33
C PRO A 243 -7.34 -5.22 -28.16
N ALA A 244 -6.12 -5.65 -27.90
CA ALA A 244 -5.53 -6.80 -28.58
C ALA A 244 -6.47 -8.02 -28.49
N PRO A 245 -6.67 -8.76 -29.57
CA PRO A 245 -7.48 -9.96 -29.50
C PRO A 245 -6.85 -10.94 -28.50
N PHE A 246 -7.66 -11.42 -27.58
CA PHE A 246 -7.22 -12.43 -26.63
C PHE A 246 -7.18 -13.80 -27.33
N VAL A 247 -6.04 -14.14 -27.89
CA VAL A 247 -5.77 -15.46 -28.45
C VAL A 247 -4.75 -16.11 -27.53
N MET A 248 -5.20 -16.96 -26.63
CA MET A 248 -4.34 -17.76 -25.77
C MET A 248 -4.83 -19.19 -25.78
N GLU A 249 -3.94 -20.09 -26.18
CA GLU A 249 -4.20 -21.52 -25.99
C GLU A 249 -4.16 -21.81 -24.49
N LEU A 250 -5.20 -22.47 -23.97
CA LEU A 250 -5.21 -22.88 -22.57
C LEU A 250 -4.24 -24.05 -22.39
N PRO A 251 -3.16 -23.90 -21.63
CA PRO A 251 -2.24 -24.98 -21.36
C PRO A 251 -2.98 -26.13 -20.64
N ALA A 252 -2.61 -27.38 -20.89
CA ALA A 252 -3.17 -28.49 -20.13
C ALA A 252 -2.82 -28.35 -18.63
N TYR A 253 -3.74 -28.75 -17.75
CA TYR A 253 -3.41 -28.84 -16.33
C TYR A 253 -2.31 -29.86 -16.10
N HIS A 254 -1.35 -29.48 -15.31
CA HIS A 254 -0.29 -30.40 -14.85
C HIS A 254 -0.05 -30.18 -13.36
N VAL A 255 0.46 -31.22 -12.72
CA VAL A 255 0.87 -31.10 -11.32
C VAL A 255 2.07 -30.16 -11.26
N PRO A 256 2.04 -29.15 -10.37
CA PRO A 256 3.15 -28.22 -10.24
C PRO A 256 4.47 -28.93 -9.98
N ALA A 257 5.50 -28.52 -10.71
CA ALA A 257 6.86 -29.01 -10.48
C ALA A 257 7.47 -28.25 -9.30
N TRP A 258 7.52 -28.87 -8.13
CA TRP A 258 8.01 -28.23 -6.88
C TRP A 258 9.36 -27.53 -7.05
N GLY A 259 10.28 -28.09 -7.83
CA GLY A 259 11.56 -27.45 -8.12
C GLY A 259 11.43 -26.10 -8.85
N ASN A 260 10.48 -25.99 -9.79
CA ASN A 260 10.22 -24.74 -10.50
C ASN A 260 9.51 -23.73 -9.62
N VAL A 261 8.52 -24.17 -8.85
CA VAL A 261 7.77 -23.33 -7.92
C VAL A 261 8.70 -22.72 -6.86
N LEU A 262 9.51 -23.54 -6.20
CA LEU A 262 10.45 -23.09 -5.18
C LEU A 262 11.52 -22.15 -5.75
N ARG A 263 12.07 -22.49 -6.93
CA ARG A 263 13.04 -21.62 -7.61
C ARG A 263 12.39 -20.28 -7.98
N GLY A 264 11.20 -20.29 -8.56
CA GLY A 264 10.47 -19.08 -8.94
C GLY A 264 10.13 -18.21 -7.73
N THR A 265 9.72 -18.81 -6.62
CA THR A 265 9.47 -18.13 -5.33
C THR A 265 10.74 -17.47 -4.81
N TRP A 266 11.85 -18.22 -4.76
CA TRP A 266 13.13 -17.71 -4.28
C TRP A 266 13.68 -16.58 -5.16
N GLU A 267 13.63 -16.71 -6.48
CA GLU A 267 14.10 -15.68 -7.41
C GLU A 267 13.28 -14.37 -7.26
N ARG A 268 11.96 -14.48 -7.07
CA ARG A 268 11.08 -13.33 -6.83
C ARG A 268 11.37 -12.71 -5.47
N GLY A 269 11.47 -13.51 -4.41
CA GLY A 269 11.78 -13.06 -3.06
C GLY A 269 13.16 -12.41 -2.96
N TRP A 270 14.20 -13.04 -3.50
CA TRP A 270 15.55 -12.48 -3.51
C TRP A 270 15.64 -11.17 -4.31
N SER A 271 14.94 -11.12 -5.45
CA SER A 271 14.85 -9.88 -6.24
C SER A 271 14.14 -8.76 -5.47
N PHE A 272 13.17 -9.09 -4.63
CA PHE A 272 12.50 -8.15 -3.74
C PHE A 272 13.47 -7.64 -2.66
N ILE A 273 14.09 -8.53 -1.88
CA ILE A 273 15.03 -8.18 -0.80
C ILE A 273 16.14 -7.28 -1.33
N LYS A 274 16.78 -7.66 -2.43
CA LYS A 274 17.90 -6.90 -2.99
C LYS A 274 17.52 -5.49 -3.44
N ARG A 275 16.30 -5.28 -3.92
CA ARG A 275 15.88 -3.99 -4.51
C ARG A 275 15.10 -3.13 -3.52
N ALA A 276 14.11 -3.72 -2.86
CA ALA A 276 13.31 -3.01 -1.89
C ALA A 276 14.10 -2.76 -0.61
N GLY A 277 14.81 -3.76 -0.10
CA GLY A 277 15.58 -3.65 1.13
C GLY A 277 16.60 -2.52 1.10
N THR A 278 17.37 -2.37 0.01
CA THR A 278 18.34 -1.27 -0.08
C THR A 278 17.67 0.11 -0.03
N VAL A 279 16.53 0.26 -0.73
CA VAL A 279 15.81 1.54 -0.74
C VAL A 279 15.19 1.82 0.63
N ILE A 280 14.58 0.82 1.24
CA ILE A 280 13.91 0.96 2.55
C ILE A 280 14.94 1.34 3.62
N VAL A 281 16.06 0.62 3.74
CA VAL A 281 17.10 0.92 4.75
C VAL A 281 17.68 2.33 4.57
N ILE A 282 18.00 2.75 3.35
CA ILE A 282 18.49 4.12 3.12
C ILE A 282 17.44 5.14 3.52
N SER A 283 16.17 4.86 3.21
CA SER A 283 15.08 5.77 3.54
C SER A 283 14.80 5.82 5.03
N SER A 284 14.89 4.69 5.74
CA SER A 284 14.76 4.66 7.21
C SER A 284 15.83 5.52 7.89
N ILE A 285 17.09 5.43 7.44
CA ILE A 285 18.16 6.28 7.93
C ILE A 285 17.85 7.77 7.70
N VAL A 286 17.37 8.10 6.50
CA VAL A 286 17.03 9.49 6.16
C VAL A 286 15.84 9.99 7.00
N ILE A 287 14.81 9.16 7.15
CA ILE A 287 13.63 9.51 7.95
C ILE A 287 14.04 9.68 9.41
N TRP A 288 14.77 8.72 9.97
CA TRP A 288 15.29 8.82 11.34
C TRP A 288 16.07 10.14 11.56
N PHE A 289 16.97 10.48 10.63
CA PHE A 289 17.68 11.76 10.71
C PHE A 289 16.76 12.97 10.67
N LEU A 290 15.75 12.94 9.81
CA LEU A 290 14.80 14.05 9.67
C LEU A 290 13.84 14.17 10.87
N THR A 291 13.54 13.08 11.56
CA THR A 291 12.69 13.07 12.76
C THR A 291 13.46 13.43 14.01
N SER A 292 14.67 12.85 14.20
CA SER A 292 15.44 13.02 15.43
C SER A 292 16.21 14.33 15.49
N PHE A 293 16.53 14.95 14.35
CA PHE A 293 17.28 16.21 14.33
C PHE A 293 16.39 17.40 13.98
N GLY A 294 16.66 18.51 14.66
CA GLY A 294 15.93 19.75 14.45
C GLY A 294 16.72 20.98 14.89
N SER A 295 16.05 22.10 14.90
CA SER A 295 16.62 23.35 15.41
C SER A 295 15.66 23.96 16.42
N VAL A 296 16.03 23.95 17.68
CA VAL A 296 15.25 24.49 18.80
C VAL A 296 15.92 25.79 19.23
N ASN A 297 15.22 26.89 19.21
CA ASN A 297 15.68 28.23 19.60
C ASN A 297 17.07 28.61 19.01
N GLY A 298 17.31 28.24 17.73
CA GLY A 298 18.57 28.54 17.02
C GLY A 298 19.73 27.57 17.32
N LYS A 299 19.58 26.62 18.23
CA LYS A 299 20.52 25.52 18.43
C LYS A 299 20.11 24.33 17.58
N PHE A 300 21.06 23.72 16.87
CA PHE A 300 20.85 22.53 16.07
C PHE A 300 21.36 21.30 16.84
N GLY A 301 20.53 20.27 16.96
CA GLY A 301 20.85 19.04 17.68
C GLY A 301 19.76 18.00 17.58
N MET A 302 19.86 16.95 18.38
CA MET A 302 18.73 16.04 18.59
C MET A 302 17.62 16.81 19.32
N VAL A 303 16.40 16.67 18.83
CA VAL A 303 15.27 17.46 19.31
C VAL A 303 14.95 17.10 20.75
N ASP A 304 14.97 15.80 21.09
CA ASP A 304 14.69 15.31 22.43
C ASP A 304 15.71 15.86 23.44
N ASP A 305 17.02 15.77 23.15
CA ASP A 305 18.08 16.32 24.02
C ASP A 305 17.96 17.84 24.20
N LEU A 306 17.48 18.56 23.18
CA LEU A 306 17.32 20.02 23.24
C LEU A 306 16.08 20.42 24.04
N TYR A 307 15.05 19.58 24.07
CA TYR A 307 13.84 19.82 24.85
C TYR A 307 14.03 19.45 26.33
N GLU A 308 14.97 18.61 26.68
CA GLU A 308 15.39 18.35 28.08
C GLU A 308 16.19 19.51 28.69
N ASP A 309 16.75 20.43 27.88
CA ASP A 309 17.51 21.59 28.32
C ASP A 309 16.61 22.81 28.55
N ASP A 310 16.13 23.04 29.77
CA ASP A 310 15.32 24.19 30.20
C ASP A 310 15.93 25.55 29.78
N SER A 311 17.22 25.62 29.49
CA SER A 311 17.88 26.85 29.02
C SER A 311 17.63 27.13 27.53
N VAL A 312 17.15 26.14 26.77
CA VAL A 312 16.89 26.22 25.33
C VAL A 312 15.41 26.41 25.07
N VAL A 313 14.57 25.64 25.75
CA VAL A 313 13.11 25.68 25.65
C VAL A 313 12.56 26.60 26.73
N THR A 314 12.11 27.76 26.32
CA THR A 314 11.47 28.74 27.19
C THR A 314 9.98 28.84 26.85
N ASP A 315 9.13 29.25 27.80
CA ASP A 315 7.70 29.43 27.56
C ASP A 315 7.42 30.34 26.35
N GLU A 316 8.27 31.38 26.15
CA GLU A 316 8.17 32.28 24.99
C GLU A 316 8.48 31.55 23.67
N TYR A 317 9.41 30.59 23.69
CA TYR A 317 9.73 29.78 22.51
C TYR A 317 8.61 28.79 22.19
N VAL A 318 8.03 28.14 23.21
CA VAL A 318 6.89 27.24 23.06
C VAL A 318 5.72 27.96 22.43
N ALA A 319 5.41 29.20 22.88
CA ALA A 319 4.37 30.03 22.28
C ALA A 319 4.62 30.33 20.78
N VAL A 320 5.88 30.57 20.39
CA VAL A 320 6.24 30.77 18.97
C VAL A 320 6.07 29.50 18.14
N VAL A 321 6.39 28.33 18.71
CA VAL A 321 6.17 27.04 18.02
C VAL A 321 4.68 26.77 17.89
N ALA A 322 3.90 26.97 18.97
CA ALA A 322 2.45 26.83 18.98
C ALA A 322 1.77 27.70 17.91
N GLU A 323 2.16 29.00 17.81
CA GLU A 323 1.67 29.88 16.75
C GLU A 323 2.05 29.40 15.35
N ARG A 324 3.29 28.92 15.16
CA ARG A 324 3.78 28.40 13.88
C ARG A 324 3.03 27.16 13.42
N MET A 325 2.75 26.23 14.36
CA MET A 325 2.07 24.97 14.09
C MET A 325 0.55 25.13 14.09
N GLY A 326 0.03 26.15 14.78
CA GLY A 326 -1.40 26.40 14.93
C GLY A 326 -2.07 25.48 15.95
N ILE A 327 -1.30 25.04 16.96
CA ILE A 327 -1.73 24.16 18.05
C ILE A 327 -1.67 24.92 19.39
N PRO A 328 -2.38 24.46 20.45
CA PRO A 328 -2.22 24.98 21.80
C PRO A 328 -0.79 24.80 22.33
N GLU A 329 -0.38 25.66 23.28
CA GLU A 329 0.98 25.61 23.85
C GLU A 329 1.28 24.33 24.64
N ASP A 330 0.25 23.74 25.22
CA ASP A 330 0.27 22.49 25.98
C ASP A 330 0.33 21.23 25.12
N GLU A 331 0.11 21.37 23.81
CA GLU A 331 0.20 20.29 22.81
C GLU A 331 1.50 20.34 21.98
N VAL A 332 2.45 21.26 22.29
CA VAL A 332 3.73 21.35 21.57
C VAL A 332 4.63 20.21 21.98
N GLU A 333 5.01 19.38 21.01
CA GLU A 333 5.88 18.23 21.18
C GLU A 333 7.29 18.51 20.63
N PRO A 334 8.35 17.84 21.15
CA PRO A 334 9.71 17.95 20.62
C PRO A 334 9.79 17.75 19.11
N MET A 335 9.00 16.83 18.58
CA MET A 335 8.97 16.48 17.17
C MET A 335 8.49 17.61 16.24
N ASP A 336 7.73 18.60 16.76
CA ASP A 336 7.25 19.76 16.00
C ASP A 336 8.41 20.66 15.51
N ASP A 337 9.56 20.57 16.16
CA ASP A 337 10.79 21.26 15.77
C ASP A 337 11.74 20.43 14.92
N SER A 338 11.38 19.19 14.60
CA SER A 338 12.16 18.33 13.73
C SER A 338 12.29 18.91 12.31
N ILE A 339 13.34 18.50 11.60
CA ILE A 339 13.51 18.87 10.19
C ILE A 339 12.31 18.34 9.38
N LEU A 340 11.79 17.16 9.72
CA LEU A 340 10.63 16.57 9.05
C LEU A 340 9.41 17.48 9.16
N ALA A 341 9.06 17.93 10.37
CA ALA A 341 7.92 18.82 10.60
C ALA A 341 8.08 20.14 9.83
N ARG A 342 9.27 20.75 9.89
CA ARG A 342 9.57 22.00 9.17
C ARG A 342 9.48 21.88 7.66
N VAL A 343 9.82 20.73 7.09
CA VAL A 343 9.70 20.47 5.64
C VAL A 343 8.26 20.09 5.28
N ALA A 344 7.58 19.34 6.13
CA ALA A 344 6.19 18.91 5.89
C ALA A 344 5.18 20.05 6.01
N GLN A 345 5.40 21.01 6.93
CA GLN A 345 4.49 22.13 7.17
C GLN A 345 4.17 22.96 5.90
N PRO A 346 5.12 23.46 5.09
CA PRO A 346 4.80 24.16 3.86
C PRO A 346 4.13 23.24 2.82
N VAL A 347 4.48 21.96 2.80
CA VAL A 347 3.89 20.97 1.87
C VAL A 347 2.45 20.65 2.26
N SER A 348 2.10 20.70 3.54
CA SER A 348 0.75 20.44 4.05
C SER A 348 -0.30 21.36 3.41
N THR A 349 0.09 22.57 3.03
CA THR A 349 -0.77 23.53 2.33
C THR A 349 -1.37 22.95 1.03
N ILE A 350 -0.67 22.03 0.37
CA ILE A 350 -1.16 21.35 -0.84
C ILE A 350 -2.34 20.41 -0.48
N PHE A 351 -2.35 19.86 0.74
CA PHE A 351 -3.35 18.90 1.20
C PHE A 351 -4.53 19.57 1.94
N LYS A 352 -4.44 20.85 2.30
CA LYS A 352 -5.57 21.61 2.88
C LYS A 352 -6.88 21.49 2.09
N PRO A 353 -6.90 21.57 0.74
CA PRO A 353 -8.14 21.40 -0.03
C PRO A 353 -8.73 19.99 0.05
N LEU A 354 -7.96 18.98 0.49
CA LEU A 354 -8.38 17.59 0.66
C LEU A 354 -8.86 17.28 2.08
N GLY A 355 -8.69 18.22 3.02
CA GLY A 355 -9.16 18.10 4.40
C GLY A 355 -8.14 17.57 5.40
N PHE A 356 -6.94 17.18 4.98
CA PHE A 356 -5.87 16.72 5.87
C PHE A 356 -4.58 17.56 5.70
N GLY A 357 -4.74 18.87 5.79
CA GLY A 357 -3.68 19.85 5.60
C GLY A 357 -2.83 20.13 6.83
N ASP A 358 -2.57 19.13 7.65
CA ASP A 358 -1.63 19.18 8.75
C ASP A 358 -0.29 18.53 8.36
N TRP A 359 0.79 18.83 9.15
CA TRP A 359 2.12 18.32 8.86
C TRP A 359 2.25 16.81 9.14
N LYS A 360 1.61 16.29 10.22
CA LYS A 360 1.66 14.87 10.60
C LYS A 360 1.13 13.95 9.48
N PRO A 361 -0.12 14.10 8.98
CA PRO A 361 -0.62 13.33 7.83
C PRO A 361 0.17 13.57 6.55
N THR A 362 0.71 14.79 6.36
CA THR A 362 1.55 15.13 5.20
C THR A 362 2.87 14.38 5.23
N ALA A 363 3.57 14.38 6.37
CA ALA A 363 4.80 13.64 6.57
C ALA A 363 4.57 12.14 6.37
N ALA A 364 3.53 11.57 6.98
CA ALA A 364 3.14 10.17 6.81
C ALA A 364 2.85 9.82 5.33
N THR A 365 2.20 10.71 4.58
CA THR A 365 1.96 10.52 3.15
C THR A 365 3.25 10.49 2.35
N VAL A 366 4.20 11.37 2.65
CA VAL A 366 5.49 11.48 1.95
C VAL A 366 6.38 10.27 2.28
N THR A 367 6.48 9.90 3.54
CA THR A 367 7.24 8.73 3.98
C THR A 367 6.63 7.43 3.46
N GLY A 368 5.31 7.36 3.37
CA GLY A 368 4.57 6.27 2.74
C GLY A 368 4.83 6.07 1.23
N LEU A 369 5.59 6.96 0.58
CA LEU A 369 6.14 6.68 -0.77
C LEU A 369 7.34 5.73 -0.71
N VAL A 370 8.03 5.66 0.40
CA VAL A 370 9.12 4.70 0.61
C VAL A 370 8.55 3.30 0.73
N ALA A 371 7.72 3.10 1.75
CA ALA A 371 6.93 1.90 1.98
C ALA A 371 5.56 2.32 2.54
N LYS A 372 4.48 1.66 2.13
CA LYS A 372 3.14 2.08 2.57
C LYS A 372 2.85 1.71 4.03
N GLU A 373 3.55 0.76 4.55
CA GLU A 373 3.55 0.38 5.98
C GLU A 373 4.05 1.52 6.86
N GLU A 374 5.04 2.28 6.39
CA GLU A 374 5.62 3.42 7.09
C GLU A 374 4.60 4.52 7.43
N VAL A 375 3.48 4.58 6.74
CA VAL A 375 2.42 5.54 7.08
C VAL A 375 1.94 5.31 8.51
N VAL A 376 1.66 4.06 8.87
CA VAL A 376 1.16 3.71 10.21
C VAL A 376 2.26 3.78 11.24
N ALA A 377 3.46 3.26 10.95
CA ALA A 377 4.61 3.37 11.83
C ALA A 377 4.93 4.83 12.19
N ASN A 378 4.90 5.73 11.18
CA ASN A 378 5.12 7.16 11.44
C ASN A 378 3.98 7.80 12.22
N PHE A 379 2.73 7.38 12.05
CA PHE A 379 1.64 7.82 12.92
C PHE A 379 1.91 7.38 14.36
N GLY A 380 2.31 6.13 14.58
CA GLY A 380 2.73 5.66 15.90
C GLY A 380 3.78 6.57 16.54
N ILE A 381 4.84 6.90 15.81
CA ILE A 381 5.91 7.77 16.29
C ILE A 381 5.41 9.20 16.53
N MET A 382 4.64 9.78 15.60
CA MET A 382 4.19 11.18 15.66
C MET A 382 3.09 11.45 16.68
N TYR A 383 2.38 10.43 17.14
CA TYR A 383 1.35 10.53 18.16
C TYR A 383 1.83 10.01 19.51
N ASN A 384 3.13 10.14 19.77
CA ASN A 384 3.78 9.77 21.03
C ASN A 384 3.35 8.35 21.46
N PHE A 385 3.37 7.43 20.49
CA PHE A 385 3.45 6.04 20.83
C PHE A 385 4.83 5.83 21.46
N ASP A 386 4.94 6.36 22.65
CA ASP A 386 5.95 5.91 23.54
C ASP A 386 5.66 4.42 23.75
N ALA A 387 6.53 3.58 23.26
CA ALA A 387 6.63 2.20 23.73
C ALA A 387 7.09 2.17 25.22
N ARG A 388 6.80 3.23 25.97
CA ARG A 388 6.78 3.22 27.42
C ARG A 388 5.60 2.34 27.75
N ALA A 389 5.97 1.12 28.06
CA ALA A 389 5.08 0.24 28.74
C ALA A 389 4.37 1.07 29.82
N GLU A 390 3.07 1.30 29.68
CA GLU A 390 2.29 1.84 30.79
C GLU A 390 2.33 0.83 31.91
N GLN A 391 2.34 1.35 33.15
CA GLN A 391 2.26 0.47 34.29
C GLN A 391 0.93 -0.29 34.21
N ALA A 392 0.99 -1.61 34.17
CA ALA A 392 -0.18 -2.45 34.09
C ALA A 392 -1.15 -2.13 35.23
N VAL A 393 -2.41 -1.97 34.86
CA VAL A 393 -3.49 -1.67 35.79
C VAL A 393 -4.42 -2.89 35.86
N ASP A 394 -4.79 -3.30 37.05
CA ASP A 394 -5.79 -4.34 37.22
C ASP A 394 -7.14 -3.86 36.68
N GLU A 395 -7.68 -4.55 35.67
CA GLU A 395 -8.92 -4.16 34.97
C GLU A 395 -10.17 -4.11 35.88
N GLU A 396 -10.16 -4.86 37.00
CA GLU A 396 -11.31 -4.91 37.92
C GLU A 396 -11.21 -3.86 39.05
N THR A 397 -9.99 -3.56 39.52
CA THR A 397 -9.77 -2.71 40.69
C THR A 397 -9.24 -1.32 40.32
N GLY A 398 -8.66 -1.14 39.15
CA GLY A 398 -8.01 0.11 38.75
C GLY A 398 -6.71 0.39 39.50
N GLU A 399 -6.13 -0.60 40.21
CA GLU A 399 -4.89 -0.45 40.93
C GLU A 399 -3.67 -0.81 40.06
N LEU A 400 -2.58 -0.09 40.28
CA LEU A 400 -1.31 -0.31 39.56
C LEU A 400 -0.70 -1.65 39.98
N LEU A 401 -0.31 -2.48 39.03
CA LEU A 401 0.28 -3.79 39.27
C LEU A 401 1.80 -3.68 39.50
N PHE A 402 2.27 -4.40 40.51
CA PHE A 402 3.69 -4.50 40.85
C PHE A 402 4.11 -5.98 40.87
N ASP A 403 5.35 -6.27 40.52
CA ASP A 403 5.92 -7.59 40.61
C ASP A 403 6.22 -8.01 42.06
N GLU A 404 6.72 -9.24 42.25
CA GLU A 404 7.08 -9.77 43.58
C GLU A 404 8.23 -8.98 44.26
N ASN A 405 8.96 -8.17 43.50
CA ASN A 405 10.07 -7.34 43.99
C ASN A 405 9.63 -5.89 44.27
N GLY A 406 8.39 -5.54 43.95
CA GLY A 406 7.85 -4.18 44.08
C GLY A 406 8.20 -3.28 42.90
N GLU A 407 8.67 -3.83 41.79
CA GLU A 407 8.86 -3.08 40.56
C GLU A 407 7.55 -3.01 39.76
N PRO A 408 7.25 -1.89 39.10
CA PRO A 408 6.02 -1.74 38.31
C PRO A 408 6.02 -2.75 37.14
N ILE A 409 4.96 -3.52 37.05
CA ILE A 409 4.72 -4.37 35.86
C ILE A 409 4.36 -3.42 34.73
N MET A 410 5.17 -3.44 33.67
CA MET A 410 4.95 -2.62 32.49
C MET A 410 4.25 -3.46 31.41
N GLU A 411 3.16 -2.98 30.88
CA GLU A 411 2.44 -3.63 29.80
C GLU A 411 2.88 -2.99 28.47
N GLU A 412 3.38 -3.78 27.54
CA GLU A 412 3.73 -3.28 26.21
C GLU A 412 2.43 -2.94 25.45
N LEU A 413 2.26 -1.67 25.09
CA LEU A 413 1.12 -1.22 24.31
C LEU A 413 1.24 -1.77 22.88
N GLU A 414 0.16 -2.36 22.37
CA GLU A 414 0.11 -2.81 20.98
C GLU A 414 0.23 -1.61 20.01
N GLU A 415 1.05 -1.73 18.95
CA GLU A 415 1.28 -0.69 17.90
C GLU A 415 -0.01 -0.09 17.29
N ASN A 416 -1.16 -0.67 17.52
CA ASN A 416 -2.48 -0.25 17.06
C ASN A 416 -3.50 -0.14 18.21
N GLY A 417 -3.04 0.13 19.45
CA GLY A 417 -3.91 0.22 20.61
C GLY A 417 -4.89 1.41 20.60
N ASP A 418 -5.92 1.32 21.41
CA ASP A 418 -7.03 2.30 21.49
C ASP A 418 -6.56 3.73 21.77
N GLN A 419 -5.44 3.92 22.48
CA GLN A 419 -4.89 5.25 22.81
C GLN A 419 -4.37 6.00 21.57
N ILE A 420 -3.68 5.33 20.63
CA ILE A 420 -3.27 5.96 19.37
C ILE A 420 -4.50 6.38 18.58
N TRP A 421 -5.54 5.56 18.61
CA TRP A 421 -6.77 5.84 17.88
C TRP A 421 -7.48 7.08 18.37
N GLU A 422 -7.50 7.33 19.68
CA GLU A 422 -8.09 8.54 20.25
C GLU A 422 -7.31 9.79 19.85
N ASN A 423 -5.97 9.77 19.94
CA ASN A 423 -5.12 10.90 19.57
C ASN A 423 -5.22 11.21 18.07
N VAL A 424 -5.17 10.18 17.21
CA VAL A 424 -5.36 10.33 15.76
C VAL A 424 -6.74 10.91 15.45
N ALA A 425 -7.79 10.44 16.14
CA ALA A 425 -9.15 10.94 15.93
C ALA A 425 -9.30 12.40 16.37
N ALA A 426 -8.72 12.75 17.51
CA ALA A 426 -8.73 14.12 18.03
C ALA A 426 -8.04 15.10 17.08
N ASP A 427 -6.85 14.78 16.60
CA ASP A 427 -6.11 15.61 15.66
C ASP A 427 -6.84 15.77 14.33
N PHE A 428 -7.37 14.64 13.77
CA PHE A 428 -8.16 14.74 12.55
C PHE A 428 -9.40 15.61 12.72
N ASP A 429 -10.03 15.63 13.89
CA ASP A 429 -11.14 16.53 14.20
C ASP A 429 -10.66 17.98 14.36
N ALA A 430 -9.55 18.22 15.03
CA ALA A 430 -9.00 19.55 15.27
C ALA A 430 -8.66 20.28 13.96
N PHE A 431 -7.77 19.72 13.12
CA PHE A 431 -7.36 20.43 11.90
C PHE A 431 -8.42 20.42 10.79
N SER A 432 -9.41 19.53 10.84
CA SER A 432 -10.52 19.50 9.88
C SER A 432 -11.71 20.37 10.26
N GLY A 433 -11.69 20.97 11.47
CA GLY A 433 -12.78 21.78 12.02
C GLY A 433 -14.02 20.93 12.38
N GLY A 434 -13.82 19.81 13.07
CA GLY A 434 -14.87 18.90 13.55
C GLY A 434 -15.39 17.92 12.49
N HIS A 435 -14.61 17.68 11.43
CA HIS A 435 -14.96 16.75 10.35
C HIS A 435 -13.93 15.62 10.19
N GLY A 436 -13.29 15.17 11.26
CA GLY A 436 -12.17 14.22 11.27
C GLY A 436 -12.45 12.93 10.51
N LYS A 437 -13.63 12.33 10.68
CA LYS A 437 -14.02 11.12 9.92
C LYS A 437 -13.94 11.30 8.42
N LEU A 438 -14.38 12.43 7.90
CA LEU A 438 -14.36 12.73 6.48
C LEU A 438 -12.92 13.03 6.00
N ALA A 439 -12.14 13.76 6.80
CA ALA A 439 -10.75 14.08 6.52
C ALA A 439 -9.88 12.80 6.46
N ALA A 440 -10.02 11.92 7.44
CA ALA A 440 -9.34 10.65 7.50
C ALA A 440 -9.73 9.72 6.33
N TYR A 441 -11.00 9.69 5.97
CA TYR A 441 -11.45 8.94 4.80
C TYR A 441 -10.86 9.49 3.50
N SER A 442 -10.77 10.81 3.36
CA SER A 442 -10.10 11.48 2.24
C SER A 442 -8.60 11.16 2.20
N PHE A 443 -7.91 11.18 3.35
CA PHE A 443 -6.53 10.78 3.51
C PHE A 443 -6.29 9.32 3.09
N MET A 444 -7.15 8.41 3.57
CA MET A 444 -7.10 7.00 3.20
C MET A 444 -7.23 6.82 1.68
N ILE A 445 -8.21 7.47 1.04
CA ILE A 445 -8.41 7.40 -0.42
C ILE A 445 -7.19 7.94 -1.17
N PHE A 446 -6.62 9.06 -0.71
CA PHE A 446 -5.43 9.61 -1.33
C PHE A 446 -4.26 8.62 -1.28
N ASN A 447 -3.94 8.07 -0.11
CA ASN A 447 -2.87 7.11 0.08
C ASN A 447 -3.10 5.79 -0.65
N LEU A 448 -4.37 5.41 -0.82
CA LEU A 448 -4.76 4.24 -1.58
C LEU A 448 -4.47 4.40 -3.08
N LEU A 449 -4.79 5.56 -3.65
CA LEU A 449 -4.76 5.81 -5.10
C LEU A 449 -3.49 6.53 -5.57
N CYS A 450 -2.73 7.19 -4.70
CA CYS A 450 -1.50 7.89 -5.08
C CYS A 450 -0.41 6.92 -5.57
N ALA A 451 0.73 7.46 -5.97
CA ALA A 451 1.88 6.66 -6.38
C ALA A 451 2.20 5.57 -5.34
N PRO A 452 2.51 4.35 -5.79
CA PRO A 452 2.86 3.26 -4.89
C PRO A 452 4.24 3.46 -4.27
N CYS A 453 4.68 2.54 -3.40
CA CYS A 453 6.00 2.57 -2.79
C CYS A 453 7.14 2.60 -3.83
N PHE A 454 8.32 3.09 -3.44
CA PHE A 454 9.47 3.23 -4.32
C PHE A 454 9.88 1.93 -5.01
N ALA A 455 9.72 0.80 -4.33
CA ALA A 455 9.98 -0.51 -4.91
C ALA A 455 9.05 -0.80 -6.11
N ALA A 456 7.77 -0.46 -5.99
CA ALA A 456 6.82 -0.59 -7.10
C ALA A 456 7.04 0.48 -8.18
N ILE A 457 7.46 1.70 -7.82
CA ILE A 457 7.89 2.73 -8.79
C ILE A 457 9.10 2.21 -9.59
N GLY A 458 10.03 1.52 -8.95
CA GLY A 458 11.14 0.83 -9.60
C GLY A 458 10.69 -0.22 -10.62
N ALA A 459 9.64 -0.99 -10.29
CA ALA A 459 9.02 -1.92 -11.22
C ALA A 459 8.32 -1.19 -12.38
N ILE A 460 7.57 -0.12 -12.11
CA ILE A 460 6.95 0.74 -13.13
C ILE A 460 8.01 1.28 -14.10
N LYS A 461 9.12 1.82 -13.58
CA LYS A 461 10.23 2.32 -14.39
C LYS A 461 10.79 1.27 -15.34
N ARG A 462 10.92 0.04 -14.87
CA ARG A 462 11.44 -1.07 -15.65
C ARG A 462 10.45 -1.53 -16.73
N GLU A 463 9.16 -1.65 -16.39
CA GLU A 463 8.14 -2.12 -17.35
C GLU A 463 7.74 -1.05 -18.36
N MET A 464 7.83 0.23 -17.99
CA MET A 464 7.61 1.35 -18.92
C MET A 464 8.76 1.55 -19.91
N ASN A 465 9.98 1.12 -19.55
CA ASN A 465 11.21 1.28 -20.34
C ASN A 465 11.42 2.69 -20.95
N SER A 466 10.89 3.72 -20.27
CA SER A 466 10.97 5.11 -20.71
C SER A 466 10.80 6.05 -19.53
N ARG A 467 11.76 6.99 -19.35
CA ARG A 467 11.69 8.01 -18.30
C ARG A 467 10.41 8.85 -18.40
N LYS A 468 10.04 9.25 -19.62
CA LYS A 468 8.82 10.07 -19.85
C LYS A 468 7.55 9.34 -19.40
N TRP A 469 7.41 8.07 -19.76
CA TRP A 469 6.26 7.27 -19.39
C TRP A 469 6.22 6.92 -17.90
N THR A 470 7.38 6.77 -17.27
CA THR A 470 7.46 6.55 -15.82
C THR A 470 6.96 7.77 -15.05
N TRP A 471 7.47 8.97 -15.37
CA TRP A 471 7.03 10.21 -14.73
C TRP A 471 5.56 10.52 -15.03
N PHE A 472 5.11 10.24 -16.26
CA PHE A 472 3.71 10.38 -16.61
C PHE A 472 2.82 9.43 -15.78
N ALA A 473 3.22 8.18 -15.57
CA ALA A 473 2.50 7.22 -14.75
C ALA A 473 2.37 7.69 -13.29
N ILE A 474 3.48 8.11 -12.69
CA ILE A 474 3.52 8.62 -11.31
C ILE A 474 2.66 9.89 -11.18
N GLY A 475 2.86 10.86 -12.07
CA GLY A 475 2.08 12.10 -12.07
C GLY A 475 0.58 11.87 -12.28
N TYR A 476 0.23 10.91 -13.14
CA TYR A 476 -1.15 10.51 -13.35
C TYR A 476 -1.77 9.89 -12.09
N GLN A 477 -1.07 8.99 -11.43
CA GLN A 477 -1.55 8.34 -10.20
C GLN A 477 -1.75 9.36 -9.08
N CYS A 478 -0.76 10.22 -8.82
CA CYS A 478 -0.88 11.27 -7.82
C CYS A 478 -2.00 12.27 -8.16
N GLY A 479 -2.08 12.71 -9.42
CA GLY A 479 -3.11 13.65 -9.86
C GLY A 479 -4.52 13.06 -9.79
N PHE A 480 -4.69 11.78 -10.17
CA PHE A 480 -5.96 11.09 -10.07
C PHE A 480 -6.38 10.91 -8.60
N ALA A 481 -5.45 10.50 -7.73
CA ALA A 481 -5.68 10.39 -6.29
C ALA A 481 -6.12 11.72 -5.69
N TYR A 482 -5.41 12.81 -6.04
CA TYR A 482 -5.73 14.16 -5.58
C TYR A 482 -7.14 14.58 -5.97
N VAL A 483 -7.52 14.36 -7.22
CA VAL A 483 -8.86 14.72 -7.73
C VAL A 483 -9.96 13.92 -7.04
N ILE A 484 -9.79 12.62 -6.86
CA ILE A 484 -10.80 11.78 -6.19
C ILE A 484 -10.93 12.17 -4.71
N SER A 485 -9.81 12.35 -4.01
CA SER A 485 -9.79 12.78 -2.61
C SER A 485 -10.43 14.17 -2.44
N LEU A 486 -10.13 15.13 -3.34
CA LEU A 486 -10.78 16.44 -3.37
C LEU A 486 -12.30 16.34 -3.53
N ILE A 487 -12.75 15.51 -4.47
CA ILE A 487 -14.18 15.30 -4.70
C ILE A 487 -14.84 14.73 -3.45
N VAL A 488 -14.26 13.72 -2.83
CA VAL A 488 -14.78 13.09 -1.62
C VAL A 488 -14.88 14.09 -0.48
N TRP A 489 -13.80 14.85 -0.22
CA TRP A 489 -13.79 15.84 0.84
C TRP A 489 -14.81 16.95 0.61
N GLN A 490 -14.79 17.60 -0.55
CA GLN A 490 -15.63 18.76 -0.81
C GLN A 490 -17.12 18.38 -0.93
N LEU A 491 -17.45 17.24 -1.52
CA LEU A 491 -18.84 16.74 -1.54
C LEU A 491 -19.30 16.26 -0.17
N GLY A 492 -18.42 15.63 0.62
CA GLY A 492 -18.74 15.24 1.99
C GLY A 492 -19.07 16.45 2.85
N ARG A 493 -18.31 17.55 2.74
CA ARG A 493 -18.56 18.83 3.42
C ARG A 493 -19.90 19.46 3.05
N LEU A 494 -20.46 19.16 1.89
CA LEU A 494 -21.80 19.61 1.51
C LEU A 494 -22.89 19.03 2.43
N PHE A 495 -22.68 17.80 2.93
CA PHE A 495 -23.63 17.11 3.81
C PHE A 495 -23.36 17.35 5.29
N THR A 496 -22.12 17.63 5.68
CA THR A 496 -21.71 17.80 7.08
C THR A 496 -21.62 19.25 7.53
N GLY A 497 -21.69 20.20 6.59
CA GLY A 497 -21.61 21.65 6.89
C GLY A 497 -20.18 22.22 6.73
N GLY A 498 -20.03 23.53 6.86
CA GLY A 498 -18.73 24.22 6.77
C GLY A 498 -18.14 24.29 5.35
N MET A 499 -18.96 24.50 4.37
CA MET A 499 -18.65 24.45 2.95
C MET A 499 -17.67 25.56 2.50
N ASN A 500 -16.59 25.16 1.81
CA ASN A 500 -15.74 26.10 1.06
C ASN A 500 -16.25 26.20 -0.39
N VAL A 501 -16.82 27.34 -0.74
CA VAL A 501 -17.45 27.55 -2.06
C VAL A 501 -16.46 27.35 -3.20
N ILE A 502 -15.21 27.85 -3.07
CA ILE A 502 -14.18 27.71 -4.10
C ILE A 502 -13.79 26.24 -4.28
N GLY A 503 -13.58 25.54 -3.17
CA GLY A 503 -13.24 24.11 -3.19
C GLY A 503 -14.37 23.26 -3.81
N LEU A 504 -15.62 23.55 -3.47
CA LEU A 504 -16.79 22.86 -4.03
C LEU A 504 -16.91 23.07 -5.55
N ILE A 505 -16.74 24.32 -6.02
CA ILE A 505 -16.76 24.61 -7.47
C ILE A 505 -15.67 23.82 -8.18
N LEU A 506 -14.45 23.80 -7.61
CA LEU A 506 -13.33 23.04 -8.19
C LEU A 506 -13.63 21.53 -8.23
N ALA A 507 -14.18 20.96 -7.16
CA ALA A 507 -14.58 19.56 -7.09
C ALA A 507 -15.66 19.22 -8.13
N LEU A 508 -16.69 20.07 -8.27
CA LEU A 508 -17.74 19.90 -9.28
C LEU A 508 -17.23 20.00 -10.71
N VAL A 509 -16.30 20.93 -10.98
CA VAL A 509 -15.65 21.04 -12.30
C VAL A 509 -14.84 19.78 -12.59
N MET A 510 -14.05 19.29 -11.63
CA MET A 510 -13.28 18.06 -11.81
C MET A 510 -14.19 16.83 -12.00
N LEU A 511 -15.27 16.72 -11.24
CA LEU A 511 -16.27 15.68 -11.40
C LEU A 511 -16.92 15.75 -12.80
N ALA A 512 -17.30 16.95 -13.24
CA ALA A 512 -17.86 17.17 -14.57
C ALA A 512 -16.88 16.79 -15.68
N LEU A 513 -15.58 17.11 -15.51
CA LEU A 513 -14.52 16.71 -16.46
C LEU A 513 -14.35 15.19 -16.52
N ILE A 514 -14.38 14.49 -15.38
CA ILE A 514 -14.34 13.02 -15.32
C ILE A 514 -15.57 12.45 -16.04
N CYS A 515 -16.77 12.92 -15.71
CA CYS A 515 -18.00 12.49 -16.35
C CYS A 515 -17.98 12.77 -17.87
N TRP A 516 -17.57 13.98 -18.27
CA TRP A 516 -17.44 14.31 -19.68
C TRP A 516 -16.48 13.37 -20.42
N GLN A 517 -15.31 13.07 -19.81
CA GLN A 517 -14.36 12.13 -20.39
C GLN A 517 -14.91 10.70 -20.43
N LEU A 518 -15.70 10.29 -19.44
CA LEU A 518 -16.36 8.97 -19.41
C LEU A 518 -17.45 8.83 -20.48
N PHE A 519 -18.22 9.90 -20.77
CA PHE A 519 -19.30 9.85 -21.74
C PHE A 519 -18.87 10.28 -23.16
N LYS A 520 -17.67 10.86 -23.33
CA LYS A 520 -17.14 11.21 -24.63
C LYS A 520 -17.15 10.00 -25.56
N PRO A 521 -17.71 10.13 -26.81
CA PRO A 521 -17.73 9.01 -27.74
C PRO A 521 -16.30 8.56 -28.10
N TYR A 522 -16.11 7.26 -28.22
CA TYR A 522 -14.85 6.66 -28.64
C TYR A 522 -14.56 7.09 -30.09
N LYS A 523 -13.41 7.73 -30.33
CA LYS A 523 -12.93 7.95 -31.69
C LYS A 523 -12.17 6.71 -32.12
N GLU A 524 -12.70 5.98 -33.10
CA GLU A 524 -11.95 4.91 -33.77
C GLU A 524 -10.58 5.45 -34.18
N ALA A 525 -9.52 4.72 -33.85
CA ALA A 525 -8.21 5.03 -34.36
C ALA A 525 -8.30 4.95 -35.90
N GLN A 526 -7.98 6.04 -36.60
CA GLN A 526 -7.84 6.00 -38.04
C GLN A 526 -6.90 4.84 -38.38
N LYS A 527 -7.40 3.85 -39.12
CA LYS A 527 -6.58 2.77 -39.68
C LYS A 527 -5.39 3.46 -40.36
N LEU A 528 -4.20 3.17 -39.88
CA LEU A 528 -2.99 3.52 -40.62
C LEU A 528 -3.15 2.88 -41.98
N SER A 529 -3.43 3.70 -43.00
CA SER A 529 -3.31 3.28 -44.39
C SER A 529 -1.86 2.89 -44.59
N VAL A 530 -1.61 1.59 -44.64
CA VAL A 530 -0.32 1.08 -45.10
C VAL A 530 -0.28 1.42 -46.58
N SER A 531 0.43 2.50 -46.92
CA SER A 531 0.88 2.79 -48.26
C SER A 531 2.22 2.11 -48.48
#